data_1e4f67aefc65193e7ed8d72f25abecd4
#
_entry.id   1e4f67aefc65193e7ed8d72f25abecd4
#
_cell.length_a   1.000
_cell.length_b   1.000
_cell.length_c   1.000
_cell.angle_alpha   90.00
_cell.angle_beta   90.00
_cell.angle_gamma   90.00
#
_symmetry.space_group_name_H-M   'P 1'
#
loop_
_entity.id
_entity.type
_entity.pdbx_description
1 polymer ?
#
loop_
_entity_poly.entity_id
_entity_poly.type
_entity_poly.pdbx_seq_one_letter_code
_entity_poly.pdbx_strand_id
1 'polypeptide(L)'
;MSKLNVDQKTIKDLFQSKKSDFLIPDYQRPYAWGEAEWRTLWDDIFSFAIPDEGKTEFDSNSEYFLGPIVTFRNEDKLEVIDGQQRLTTLMLLLRAFYSKFGHMQDKASISTKQNIEKCLWKTDEFGEPDMSQLKIDSEVATDNDKEEFLEILRTGIVNKEMKSKYACNFRFFQNNIDEFLSKYPTYFAYLPTRIMNNCILLPIEAESQDTALRIFSTLNDRGKPLSDADIFKAQFYKHFSKLGKKEEFIAQWKKLEELCERIFHPISGTPMDELFTRYMYFVRAKMGIVSSTTEALRKFYEKNSYALLKDTNTLTELIVLAEFWEDVSNQDTERFSNRVLKRFFVLNYAPNGMWTYFVSVYFMQNKDDEGLLDDEKFYTFLQKITGFIWTYAITNPGVNALRTPVYAEMVNIVNDKPVEFSKYKFDADTIRSIFDNFSFNNARPITKAMIAWWAYQNDKQPLLSLETTFEIEHIYARNRNEKENSLTDARNVESLGNKALLEKRINIRASDYRFADKKKYYEGFTNSKGQVKEGTGVVELLDLTATSTDFTENDIIDRYKKMIDCFINYLQKNGLLK
;
A
#
# COMPACT_ATOMS: atom_id res chain seq x y z
N MET A 1 36.54 14.28 -2.25
CA MET A 1 35.74 13.34 -3.05
C MET A 1 36.05 11.96 -2.51
N SER A 2 35.07 11.32 -1.89
CA SER A 2 35.19 9.93 -1.44
C SER A 2 35.43 9.03 -2.65
N LYS A 3 36.48 8.21 -2.61
CA LYS A 3 36.71 7.19 -3.63
C LYS A 3 35.67 6.10 -3.45
N LEU A 4 34.71 6.00 -4.38
CA LEU A 4 33.88 4.81 -4.53
C LEU A 4 34.74 3.67 -5.00
N ASN A 5 34.83 2.59 -4.23
CA ASN A 5 35.46 1.36 -4.67
C ASN A 5 34.37 0.53 -5.38
N VAL A 6 34.38 0.60 -6.71
CA VAL A 6 33.44 -0.12 -7.57
C VAL A 6 34.23 -1.12 -8.37
N ASP A 7 33.98 -2.40 -8.14
CA ASP A 7 34.65 -3.50 -8.83
C ASP A 7 33.61 -4.55 -9.25
N GLN A 8 33.70 -5.03 -10.48
CA GLN A 8 32.84 -6.09 -10.98
C GLN A 8 33.34 -7.44 -10.41
N LYS A 9 32.42 -8.22 -9.82
CA LYS A 9 32.76 -9.55 -9.27
C LYS A 9 31.74 -10.60 -9.71
N THR A 10 32.25 -11.79 -9.98
CA THR A 10 31.42 -12.97 -10.12
C THR A 10 30.78 -13.34 -8.78
N ILE A 11 29.70 -14.12 -8.79
CA ILE A 11 29.11 -14.66 -7.56
C ILE A 11 30.18 -15.38 -6.74
N LYS A 12 30.99 -16.19 -7.39
CA LYS A 12 32.09 -16.91 -6.76
C LYS A 12 33.11 -15.97 -6.09
N ASP A 13 33.62 -14.97 -6.82
CA ASP A 13 34.61 -14.06 -6.28
C ASP A 13 34.06 -13.21 -5.12
N LEU A 14 32.80 -12.84 -5.21
CA LEU A 14 32.16 -12.08 -4.16
C LEU A 14 31.96 -12.90 -2.88
N PHE A 15 31.36 -14.08 -2.98
CA PHE A 15 31.02 -14.86 -1.81
C PHE A 15 32.19 -15.64 -1.20
N GLN A 16 33.17 -16.08 -2.02
CA GLN A 16 34.35 -16.77 -1.50
C GLN A 16 35.40 -15.85 -0.87
N SER A 17 35.24 -14.52 -1.03
CA SER A 17 36.14 -13.56 -0.40
C SER A 17 36.08 -13.67 1.14
N LYS A 18 37.23 -13.74 1.80
CA LYS A 18 37.33 -13.71 3.26
C LYS A 18 36.83 -12.41 3.87
N LYS A 19 36.70 -11.34 3.08
CA LYS A 19 36.20 -10.02 3.51
C LYS A 19 34.69 -9.82 3.25
N SER A 20 34.01 -10.82 2.72
CA SER A 20 32.61 -10.73 2.31
C SER A 20 31.68 -11.49 3.27
N ASP A 21 31.73 -11.16 4.56
CA ASP A 21 30.75 -11.61 5.54
C ASP A 21 29.60 -10.59 5.57
N PHE A 22 28.46 -10.97 5.03
CA PHE A 22 27.33 -10.09 4.87
C PHE A 22 26.44 -10.07 6.10
N LEU A 23 25.99 -8.88 6.48
CA LEU A 23 24.95 -8.67 7.49
C LEU A 23 23.78 -7.91 6.87
N ILE A 24 22.59 -8.48 6.94
CA ILE A 24 21.35 -7.75 6.71
C ILE A 24 20.96 -7.13 8.04
N PRO A 25 21.09 -5.80 8.21
CA PRO A 25 20.94 -5.16 9.49
C PRO A 25 19.48 -5.10 9.95
N ASP A 26 19.29 -4.85 11.25
CA ASP A 26 18.00 -4.90 11.93
C ASP A 26 16.97 -3.85 11.45
N TYR A 27 17.42 -2.74 10.86
CA TYR A 27 16.55 -1.70 10.31
C TYR A 27 16.09 -1.98 8.88
N GLN A 28 16.59 -3.03 8.21
CA GLN A 28 16.14 -3.41 6.87
C GLN A 28 14.74 -4.03 6.90
N ARG A 29 14.09 -4.06 5.73
CA ARG A 29 12.80 -4.72 5.57
C ARG A 29 12.98 -6.24 5.49
N PRO A 30 11.94 -7.02 5.86
CA PRO A 30 11.91 -8.45 5.65
C PRO A 30 12.08 -8.85 4.17
N TYR A 31 12.38 -10.11 3.93
CA TYR A 31 12.44 -10.65 2.59
C TYR A 31 11.09 -10.53 1.88
N ALA A 32 11.04 -9.79 0.78
CA ALA A 32 9.81 -9.36 0.14
C ALA A 32 9.55 -9.98 -1.25
N TRP A 33 10.59 -10.57 -1.90
CA TRP A 33 10.43 -11.21 -3.20
C TRP A 33 9.45 -12.38 -3.12
N GLY A 34 8.66 -12.55 -4.18
CA GLY A 34 7.70 -13.62 -4.35
C GLY A 34 8.00 -14.45 -5.60
N GLU A 35 7.05 -15.29 -5.98
CA GLU A 35 7.24 -16.24 -7.11
C GLU A 35 7.54 -15.54 -8.44
N ALA A 36 6.97 -14.36 -8.68
CA ALA A 36 7.23 -13.60 -9.91
C ALA A 36 8.70 -13.20 -10.04
N GLU A 37 9.30 -12.66 -8.96
CA GLU A 37 10.70 -12.26 -8.96
C GLU A 37 11.64 -13.47 -9.00
N TRP A 38 11.31 -14.56 -8.29
CA TRP A 38 12.11 -15.80 -8.33
C TRP A 38 12.10 -16.45 -9.70
N ARG A 39 10.96 -16.47 -10.36
CA ARG A 39 10.77 -17.00 -11.70
C ARG A 39 11.56 -16.18 -12.72
N THR A 40 11.44 -14.85 -12.66
CA THR A 40 12.21 -13.96 -13.54
C THR A 40 13.71 -14.21 -13.38
N LEU A 41 14.22 -14.28 -12.14
CA LEU A 41 15.64 -14.55 -11.91
C LEU A 41 16.05 -15.94 -12.44
N TRP A 42 15.23 -16.97 -12.21
CA TRP A 42 15.51 -18.32 -12.71
C TRP A 42 15.55 -18.36 -14.24
N ASP A 43 14.53 -17.81 -14.89
CA ASP A 43 14.39 -17.83 -16.35
C ASP A 43 15.53 -17.06 -17.02
N ASP A 44 15.91 -15.92 -16.48
CA ASP A 44 17.04 -15.10 -16.98
C ASP A 44 18.37 -15.86 -16.86
N ILE A 45 18.65 -16.43 -15.68
CA ILE A 45 19.89 -17.20 -15.43
C ILE A 45 19.91 -18.46 -16.30
N PHE A 46 18.76 -19.15 -16.40
CA PHE A 46 18.65 -20.37 -17.21
C PHE A 46 18.88 -20.07 -18.69
N SER A 47 18.22 -19.06 -19.23
CA SER A 47 18.35 -18.64 -20.63
C SER A 47 19.79 -18.22 -20.97
N PHE A 48 20.48 -17.61 -20.00
CA PHE A 48 21.89 -17.25 -20.15
C PHE A 48 22.81 -18.46 -20.08
N ALA A 49 22.58 -19.38 -19.14
CA ALA A 49 23.51 -20.44 -18.80
C ALA A 49 23.41 -21.68 -19.70
N ILE A 50 22.22 -21.93 -20.25
CA ILE A 50 21.95 -23.12 -21.08
C ILE A 50 21.80 -22.69 -22.54
N PRO A 51 22.49 -23.34 -23.51
CA PRO A 51 22.39 -22.95 -24.91
C PRO A 51 21.02 -23.32 -25.49
N ASP A 52 20.64 -22.62 -26.55
CA ASP A 52 19.48 -22.99 -27.37
C ASP A 52 19.59 -24.43 -27.88
N GLU A 53 18.45 -25.08 -28.07
CA GLU A 53 18.41 -26.44 -28.64
C GLU A 53 19.17 -26.49 -29.96
N GLY A 54 20.14 -27.42 -30.05
CA GLY A 54 20.97 -27.61 -31.22
C GLY A 54 22.31 -26.85 -31.22
N LYS A 55 22.59 -25.98 -30.25
CA LYS A 55 23.92 -25.41 -30.05
C LYS A 55 24.71 -26.25 -29.05
N THR A 56 25.91 -26.65 -29.45
CA THR A 56 26.84 -27.44 -28.62
C THR A 56 27.95 -26.60 -28.01
N GLU A 57 28.13 -25.35 -28.49
CA GLU A 57 29.21 -24.47 -28.05
C GLU A 57 28.64 -23.32 -27.22
N PHE A 58 29.29 -23.07 -26.10
CA PHE A 58 29.02 -21.97 -25.21
C PHE A 58 30.12 -20.93 -25.32
N ASP A 59 29.76 -19.66 -25.31
CA ASP A 59 30.76 -18.61 -25.07
C ASP A 59 31.05 -18.58 -23.55
N SER A 60 32.22 -19.15 -23.19
CA SER A 60 32.67 -19.20 -21.79
C SER A 60 32.97 -17.81 -21.20
N ASN A 61 33.12 -16.79 -22.04
CA ASN A 61 33.40 -15.41 -21.66
C ASN A 61 32.14 -14.55 -21.55
N SER A 62 30.98 -15.07 -21.99
CA SER A 62 29.72 -14.38 -21.84
C SER A 62 29.36 -14.23 -20.36
N GLU A 63 28.96 -13.04 -19.95
CA GLU A 63 28.60 -12.68 -18.58
C GLU A 63 27.16 -12.20 -18.49
N TYR A 64 26.50 -12.50 -17.38
CA TYR A 64 25.15 -12.01 -17.08
C TYR A 64 25.17 -11.08 -15.87
N PHE A 65 24.72 -9.84 -16.06
CA PHE A 65 24.73 -8.82 -15.02
C PHE A 65 23.50 -8.88 -14.13
N LEU A 66 23.68 -9.24 -12.85
CA LEU A 66 22.65 -9.35 -11.84
C LEU A 66 22.27 -8.02 -11.18
N GLY A 67 23.16 -7.04 -11.21
CA GLY A 67 22.94 -5.70 -10.65
C GLY A 67 23.87 -5.32 -9.49
N PRO A 68 23.72 -4.10 -8.94
CA PRO A 68 24.56 -3.60 -7.87
C PRO A 68 24.20 -4.21 -6.51
N ILE A 69 25.18 -4.24 -5.60
CA ILE A 69 25.01 -4.47 -4.17
C ILE A 69 25.71 -3.33 -3.45
N VAL A 70 24.97 -2.58 -2.63
CA VAL A 70 25.52 -1.46 -1.88
C VAL A 70 25.72 -1.88 -0.43
N THR A 71 26.94 -1.76 0.05
CA THR A 71 27.33 -2.10 1.41
C THR A 71 28.15 -1.00 2.05
N PHE A 72 28.28 -1.03 3.34
CA PHE A 72 29.35 -0.35 4.05
C PHE A 72 29.93 -1.28 5.09
N ARG A 73 31.20 -1.07 5.45
CA ARG A 73 31.88 -1.90 6.41
C ARG A 73 31.62 -1.37 7.82
N ASN A 74 31.06 -2.25 8.66
CA ASN A 74 30.91 -2.03 10.08
C ASN A 74 31.65 -3.16 10.80
N GLU A 75 32.74 -2.83 11.47
CA GLU A 75 33.66 -3.82 12.04
C GLU A 75 34.12 -4.82 10.98
N ASP A 76 33.90 -6.11 11.22
CA ASP A 76 34.32 -7.19 10.32
C ASP A 76 33.23 -7.60 9.31
N LYS A 77 32.00 -7.06 9.42
CA LYS A 77 30.86 -7.39 8.56
C LYS A 77 30.60 -6.33 7.50
N LEU A 78 30.10 -6.74 6.34
CA LEU A 78 29.55 -5.89 5.31
C LEU A 78 28.04 -5.73 5.53
N GLU A 79 27.62 -4.60 6.09
CA GLU A 79 26.21 -4.29 6.20
C GLU A 79 25.61 -3.97 4.84
N VAL A 80 24.54 -4.68 4.48
CA VAL A 80 23.87 -4.57 3.19
C VAL A 80 22.83 -3.46 3.25
N ILE A 81 23.04 -2.42 2.44
CA ILE A 81 22.10 -1.30 2.29
C ILE A 81 21.16 -1.54 1.11
N ASP A 82 21.69 -2.10 0.02
CA ASP A 82 20.89 -2.50 -1.14
C ASP A 82 21.38 -3.83 -1.70
N GLY A 83 20.44 -4.56 -2.34
CA GLY A 83 20.70 -5.88 -2.90
C GLY A 83 20.40 -7.04 -1.94
N GLN A 84 19.87 -6.78 -0.73
CA GLN A 84 19.54 -7.82 0.25
C GLN A 84 18.63 -8.91 -0.32
N GLN A 85 17.57 -8.55 -1.05
CA GLN A 85 16.64 -9.49 -1.65
C GLN A 85 17.33 -10.44 -2.63
N ARG A 86 18.22 -9.88 -3.43
CA ARG A 86 19.04 -10.61 -4.40
C ARG A 86 20.05 -11.53 -3.71
N LEU A 87 20.79 -11.02 -2.72
CA LEU A 87 21.74 -11.82 -1.94
C LEU A 87 21.03 -13.00 -1.27
N THR A 88 19.93 -12.76 -0.59
CA THR A 88 19.11 -13.81 0.05
C THR A 88 18.68 -14.86 -0.96
N THR A 89 18.16 -14.44 -2.12
CA THR A 89 17.69 -15.36 -3.17
C THR A 89 18.84 -16.17 -3.75
N LEU A 90 20.00 -15.56 -4.00
CA LEU A 90 21.18 -16.28 -4.50
C LEU A 90 21.71 -17.30 -3.48
N MET A 91 21.70 -16.98 -2.19
CA MET A 91 22.10 -17.92 -1.15
C MET A 91 21.16 -19.13 -1.09
N LEU A 92 19.84 -18.91 -1.18
CA LEU A 92 18.85 -20.01 -1.23
C LEU A 92 19.00 -20.85 -2.51
N LEU A 93 19.27 -20.25 -3.65
CA LEU A 93 19.53 -20.94 -4.92
C LEU A 93 20.78 -21.82 -4.82
N LEU A 94 21.89 -21.29 -4.35
CA LEU A 94 23.13 -22.05 -4.15
C LEU A 94 22.93 -23.19 -3.15
N ARG A 95 22.18 -22.94 -2.08
CA ARG A 95 21.85 -23.98 -1.09
C ARG A 95 20.98 -25.10 -1.68
N ALA A 96 20.03 -24.77 -2.57
CA ALA A 96 19.22 -25.74 -3.27
C ALA A 96 20.08 -26.64 -4.20
N PHE A 97 21.01 -26.06 -4.96
CA PHE A 97 21.98 -26.83 -5.74
C PHE A 97 22.85 -27.72 -4.83
N TYR A 98 23.39 -27.19 -3.75
CA TYR A 98 24.22 -27.95 -2.81
C TYR A 98 23.52 -29.22 -2.31
N SER A 99 22.23 -29.10 -1.99
CA SER A 99 21.43 -30.25 -1.54
C SER A 99 21.35 -31.39 -2.58
N LYS A 100 21.41 -31.07 -3.88
CA LYS A 100 21.35 -32.05 -4.97
C LYS A 100 22.67 -32.77 -5.21
N PHE A 101 23.80 -32.13 -4.88
CA PHE A 101 25.13 -32.72 -5.09
C PHE A 101 25.58 -33.68 -3.96
N GLY A 102 24.80 -33.81 -2.88
CA GLY A 102 25.19 -34.53 -1.66
C GLY A 102 25.63 -35.98 -1.86
N HIS A 103 25.05 -36.68 -2.83
CA HIS A 103 25.30 -38.10 -3.09
C HIS A 103 26.13 -38.37 -4.37
N MET A 104 26.56 -37.31 -5.07
CA MET A 104 27.29 -37.44 -6.33
C MET A 104 28.78 -37.65 -6.09
N GLN A 105 29.42 -38.56 -6.85
CA GLN A 105 30.82 -38.99 -6.66
C GLN A 105 31.75 -38.62 -7.84
N ASP A 106 31.19 -38.10 -8.92
CA ASP A 106 32.00 -37.68 -10.06
C ASP A 106 32.81 -36.42 -9.75
N LYS A 107 33.93 -36.24 -10.43
CA LYS A 107 34.88 -35.16 -10.18
C LYS A 107 34.25 -33.75 -10.36
N ALA A 108 33.38 -33.60 -11.36
CA ALA A 108 32.76 -32.30 -11.65
C ALA A 108 31.78 -31.90 -10.51
N SER A 109 30.98 -32.85 -10.05
CA SER A 109 30.03 -32.65 -8.92
C SER A 109 30.77 -32.34 -7.63
N ILE A 110 31.83 -33.08 -7.30
CA ILE A 110 32.65 -32.83 -6.11
C ILE A 110 33.22 -31.41 -6.15
N SER A 111 33.83 -31.02 -7.28
CA SER A 111 34.40 -29.68 -7.45
C SER A 111 33.33 -28.59 -7.35
N THR A 112 32.15 -28.77 -7.97
CA THR A 112 31.06 -27.83 -7.91
C THR A 112 30.50 -27.69 -6.49
N LYS A 113 30.31 -28.80 -5.78
CA LYS A 113 29.93 -28.83 -4.39
C LYS A 113 30.88 -28.03 -3.50
N GLN A 114 32.20 -28.29 -3.62
CA GLN A 114 33.22 -27.56 -2.86
C GLN A 114 33.20 -26.04 -3.13
N ASN A 115 32.96 -25.64 -4.38
CA ASN A 115 32.82 -24.23 -4.70
C ASN A 115 31.58 -23.61 -4.08
N ILE A 116 30.45 -24.31 -4.06
CA ILE A 116 29.23 -23.84 -3.41
C ILE A 116 29.42 -23.75 -1.89
N GLU A 117 30.07 -24.72 -1.27
CA GLU A 117 30.41 -24.70 0.16
C GLU A 117 31.12 -23.42 0.55
N LYS A 118 32.16 -23.03 -0.19
CA LYS A 118 32.91 -21.80 0.05
C LYS A 118 32.10 -20.50 -0.20
N CYS A 119 30.99 -20.58 -0.92
CA CYS A 119 30.08 -19.46 -1.09
C CYS A 119 29.05 -19.34 0.06
N LEU A 120 28.68 -20.46 0.68
CA LEU A 120 27.65 -20.49 1.73
C LEU A 120 28.20 -20.33 3.14
N TRP A 121 29.36 -20.91 3.40
CA TRP A 121 29.99 -20.94 4.70
C TRP A 121 31.32 -20.17 4.72
N LYS A 122 31.67 -19.66 5.88
CA LYS A 122 32.98 -19.03 6.09
C LYS A 122 34.08 -20.06 5.95
N THR A 123 35.26 -19.61 5.53
CA THR A 123 36.44 -20.48 5.42
C THR A 123 37.44 -20.16 6.52
N ASP A 124 38.08 -21.20 7.04
CA ASP A 124 39.18 -21.07 7.98
C ASP A 124 40.46 -20.50 7.35
N GLU A 125 41.57 -20.48 8.07
CA GLU A 125 42.87 -19.99 7.56
C GLU A 125 43.41 -20.82 6.40
N PHE A 126 43.06 -22.11 6.35
CA PHE A 126 43.46 -23.04 5.30
C PHE A 126 42.53 -23.03 4.07
N GLY A 127 41.41 -22.29 4.14
CA GLY A 127 40.42 -22.19 3.06
C GLY A 127 39.42 -23.33 3.07
N GLU A 128 39.28 -24.07 4.17
CA GLU A 128 38.25 -25.08 4.38
C GLU A 128 36.98 -24.47 4.95
N PRO A 129 35.79 -24.91 4.47
CA PRO A 129 34.50 -24.35 4.95
C PRO A 129 34.18 -24.74 6.39
N ASP A 130 33.87 -23.75 7.23
CA ASP A 130 33.31 -23.95 8.56
C ASP A 130 31.78 -24.00 8.49
N MET A 131 31.22 -25.22 8.50
CA MET A 131 29.79 -25.45 8.36
C MET A 131 28.95 -24.87 9.51
N SER A 132 29.57 -24.39 10.59
CA SER A 132 28.90 -23.73 11.70
C SER A 132 28.65 -22.24 11.45
N GLN A 133 29.37 -21.62 10.49
CA GLN A 133 29.36 -20.19 10.25
C GLN A 133 28.95 -19.84 8.81
N LEU A 134 27.78 -19.25 8.66
CA LEU A 134 27.28 -18.79 7.37
C LEU A 134 27.99 -17.50 6.90
N LYS A 135 28.09 -17.32 5.57
CA LYS A 135 28.58 -16.09 4.92
C LYS A 135 27.60 -14.93 5.01
N ILE A 136 26.35 -15.19 5.34
CA ILE A 136 25.29 -14.19 5.49
C ILE A 136 24.60 -14.37 6.85
N ASP A 137 24.28 -13.26 7.46
CA ASP A 137 23.53 -13.18 8.68
C ASP A 137 22.38 -12.17 8.53
N SER A 138 21.29 -12.31 9.27
CA SER A 138 20.15 -11.40 9.24
C SER A 138 19.70 -11.03 10.65
N GLU A 139 19.75 -9.76 10.94
CA GLU A 139 19.27 -9.18 12.20
C GLU A 139 17.95 -8.42 12.02
N VAL A 140 17.30 -8.51 10.85
CA VAL A 140 16.07 -7.76 10.54
C VAL A 140 15.05 -7.90 11.66
N ALA A 141 14.74 -6.79 12.32
CA ALA A 141 13.95 -6.80 13.55
C ALA A 141 12.47 -7.14 13.30
N THR A 142 11.94 -6.77 12.15
CA THR A 142 10.54 -7.00 11.73
C THR A 142 10.34 -8.32 10.99
N ASP A 143 11.40 -9.11 10.78
CA ASP A 143 11.34 -10.41 10.11
C ASP A 143 11.20 -11.53 11.13
N ASN A 144 9.99 -12.05 11.24
CA ASN A 144 9.69 -13.17 12.13
C ASN A 144 10.25 -14.51 11.61
N ASP A 145 10.58 -14.60 10.33
CA ASP A 145 11.01 -15.82 9.65
C ASP A 145 12.54 -15.87 9.41
N LYS A 146 13.31 -14.89 9.90
CA LYS A 146 14.76 -14.81 9.68
C LYS A 146 15.54 -16.02 10.21
N GLU A 147 15.13 -16.58 11.35
CA GLU A 147 15.75 -17.79 11.88
C GLU A 147 15.50 -19.01 10.99
N GLU A 148 14.32 -19.09 10.38
CA GLU A 148 14.01 -20.13 9.40
C GLU A 148 14.91 -19.99 8.15
N PHE A 149 15.19 -18.78 7.69
CA PHE A 149 16.14 -18.54 6.60
C PHE A 149 17.53 -19.09 6.91
N LEU A 150 18.07 -18.73 8.08
CA LEU A 150 19.40 -19.20 8.48
C LEU A 150 19.45 -20.72 8.67
N GLU A 151 18.36 -21.30 9.21
CA GLU A 151 18.26 -22.76 9.38
C GLU A 151 18.15 -23.47 8.02
N ILE A 152 17.42 -22.94 7.05
CA ILE A 152 17.39 -23.47 5.68
C ILE A 152 18.81 -23.47 5.08
N LEU A 153 19.58 -22.39 5.26
CA LEU A 153 20.96 -22.34 4.76
C LEU A 153 21.86 -23.38 5.45
N ARG A 154 21.72 -23.59 6.75
CA ARG A 154 22.50 -24.59 7.51
C ARG A 154 22.13 -26.03 7.10
N THR A 155 20.85 -26.37 7.12
CA THR A 155 20.39 -27.75 7.00
C THR A 155 19.94 -28.15 5.60
N GLY A 156 19.41 -27.21 4.80
CA GLY A 156 18.74 -27.48 3.53
C GLY A 156 17.43 -28.26 3.67
N ILE A 157 16.84 -28.24 4.86
CA ILE A 157 15.60 -28.97 5.16
C ILE A 157 14.43 -27.98 5.18
N VAL A 158 13.42 -28.26 4.36
CA VAL A 158 12.16 -27.53 4.35
C VAL A 158 11.01 -28.55 4.32
N ASN A 159 10.11 -28.48 5.30
CA ASN A 159 8.92 -29.30 5.33
C ASN A 159 7.72 -28.57 4.66
N LYS A 160 6.62 -29.32 4.38
CA LYS A 160 5.46 -28.77 3.67
C LYS A 160 4.64 -27.76 4.48
N GLU A 161 4.84 -27.70 5.78
CA GLU A 161 4.10 -26.82 6.70
C GLU A 161 4.74 -25.43 6.78
N MET A 162 6.02 -25.31 6.47
CA MET A 162 6.75 -24.04 6.42
C MET A 162 6.22 -23.19 5.26
N LYS A 163 5.66 -22.02 5.59
CA LYS A 163 5.01 -21.11 4.61
C LYS A 163 5.72 -19.79 4.45
N SER A 164 6.85 -19.60 5.11
CA SER A 164 7.65 -18.38 4.91
C SER A 164 8.03 -18.20 3.45
N LYS A 165 8.30 -16.95 3.06
CA LYS A 165 8.82 -16.66 1.71
C LYS A 165 10.17 -17.36 1.45
N TYR A 166 10.97 -17.58 2.49
CA TYR A 166 12.23 -18.31 2.40
C TYR A 166 12.03 -19.77 2.05
N ALA A 167 11.15 -20.46 2.76
CA ALA A 167 10.82 -21.84 2.49
C ALA A 167 10.14 -22.03 1.13
N CYS A 168 9.25 -21.12 0.75
CA CYS A 168 8.61 -21.13 -0.58
C CYS A 168 9.63 -20.93 -1.70
N ASN A 169 10.55 -19.97 -1.55
CA ASN A 169 11.64 -19.72 -2.51
C ASN A 169 12.54 -20.95 -2.64
N PHE A 170 12.96 -21.53 -1.52
CA PHE A 170 13.84 -22.70 -1.53
C PHE A 170 13.18 -23.90 -2.24
N ARG A 171 11.90 -24.19 -1.95
CA ARG A 171 11.12 -25.24 -2.66
C ARG A 171 10.98 -24.92 -4.15
N PHE A 172 10.73 -23.66 -4.50
CA PHE A 172 10.67 -23.24 -5.90
C PHE A 172 11.95 -23.62 -6.63
N PHE A 173 13.12 -23.31 -6.08
CA PHE A 173 14.39 -23.68 -6.71
C PHE A 173 14.63 -25.19 -6.70
N GLN A 174 14.32 -25.91 -5.64
CA GLN A 174 14.42 -27.36 -5.63
C GLN A 174 13.61 -28.00 -6.76
N ASN A 175 12.37 -27.56 -6.96
CA ASN A 175 11.49 -28.09 -8.01
C ASN A 175 12.03 -27.75 -9.41
N ASN A 176 12.47 -26.51 -9.63
CA ASN A 176 13.06 -26.12 -10.94
C ASN A 176 14.38 -26.84 -11.23
N ILE A 177 15.20 -27.08 -10.20
CA ILE A 177 16.44 -27.88 -10.35
C ILE A 177 16.08 -29.35 -10.69
N ASP A 178 15.06 -29.93 -10.07
CA ASP A 178 14.61 -31.30 -10.38
C ASP A 178 14.07 -31.40 -11.82
N GLU A 179 13.30 -30.43 -12.26
CA GLU A 179 12.84 -30.33 -13.65
C GLU A 179 14.02 -30.19 -14.63
N PHE A 180 14.97 -29.32 -14.29
CA PHE A 180 16.19 -29.14 -15.08
C PHE A 180 17.00 -30.44 -15.18
N LEU A 181 17.24 -31.14 -14.08
CA LEU A 181 17.97 -32.39 -14.06
C LEU A 181 17.26 -33.49 -14.87
N SER A 182 15.95 -33.48 -14.89
CA SER A 182 15.16 -34.42 -15.71
C SER A 182 15.31 -34.14 -17.21
N LYS A 183 15.33 -32.87 -17.62
CA LYS A 183 15.39 -32.46 -19.04
C LYS A 183 16.82 -32.40 -19.57
N TYR A 184 17.77 -31.99 -18.75
CA TYR A 184 19.14 -31.70 -19.15
C TYR A 184 20.19 -32.37 -18.23
N PRO A 185 20.16 -33.71 -18.06
CA PRO A 185 21.02 -34.40 -17.08
C PRO A 185 22.50 -34.20 -17.32
N THR A 186 22.94 -33.95 -18.55
CA THR A 186 24.35 -33.73 -18.90
C THR A 186 24.88 -32.35 -18.46
N TYR A 187 23.98 -31.40 -18.15
CA TYR A 187 24.37 -30.02 -17.76
C TYR A 187 24.28 -29.76 -16.27
N PHE A 188 24.03 -30.76 -15.43
CA PHE A 188 23.72 -30.57 -14.02
C PHE A 188 24.82 -29.85 -13.23
N ALA A 189 26.10 -30.16 -13.43
CA ALA A 189 27.23 -29.44 -12.81
C ALA A 189 27.55 -28.15 -13.55
N TYR A 190 27.18 -28.04 -14.81
CA TYR A 190 27.45 -26.91 -15.66
C TYR A 190 26.67 -25.67 -15.28
N LEU A 191 25.35 -25.80 -15.05
CA LEU A 191 24.47 -24.68 -14.69
C LEU A 191 24.95 -23.95 -13.42
N PRO A 192 25.15 -24.60 -12.25
CA PRO A 192 25.64 -23.89 -11.06
C PRO A 192 27.07 -23.35 -11.24
N THR A 193 27.92 -23.99 -12.05
CA THR A 193 29.25 -23.47 -12.37
C THR A 193 29.16 -22.17 -13.18
N ARG A 194 28.26 -22.12 -14.18
CA ARG A 194 28.03 -20.89 -14.97
C ARG A 194 27.44 -19.79 -14.09
N ILE A 195 26.52 -20.11 -13.21
CA ILE A 195 25.95 -19.15 -12.24
C ILE A 195 27.09 -18.54 -11.40
N MET A 196 27.93 -19.35 -10.82
CA MET A 196 29.00 -18.88 -9.94
C MET A 196 30.10 -18.08 -10.67
N ASN A 197 30.48 -18.49 -11.89
CA ASN A 197 31.63 -17.92 -12.58
C ASN A 197 31.28 -16.82 -13.57
N ASN A 198 30.05 -16.75 -14.09
CA ASN A 198 29.69 -15.87 -15.18
C ASN A 198 28.48 -14.93 -14.84
N CYS A 199 27.75 -15.17 -13.73
CA CYS A 199 26.84 -14.16 -13.24
C CYS A 199 27.61 -13.16 -12.37
N ILE A 200 27.51 -11.88 -12.72
CA ILE A 200 28.31 -10.83 -12.12
C ILE A 200 27.43 -9.86 -11.31
N LEU A 201 28.01 -9.38 -10.26
CA LEU A 201 27.48 -8.37 -9.36
C LEU A 201 28.41 -7.16 -9.34
N LEU A 202 27.86 -6.00 -9.03
CA LEU A 202 28.62 -4.78 -8.84
C LEU A 202 28.61 -4.40 -7.36
N PRO A 203 29.52 -4.95 -6.53
CA PRO A 203 29.64 -4.54 -5.15
C PRO A 203 30.18 -3.12 -5.06
N ILE A 204 29.47 -2.28 -4.34
CA ILE A 204 29.80 -0.89 -4.04
C ILE A 204 29.95 -0.76 -2.52
N GLU A 205 31.20 -0.76 -2.06
CA GLU A 205 31.50 -0.56 -0.65
C GLU A 205 31.66 0.94 -0.38
N ALA A 206 30.76 1.51 0.41
CA ALA A 206 30.78 2.92 0.79
C ALA A 206 31.59 3.12 2.08
N GLU A 207 32.15 4.33 2.26
CA GLU A 207 32.94 4.70 3.43
C GLU A 207 32.07 4.86 4.69
N SER A 208 30.76 5.05 4.54
CA SER A 208 29.81 5.21 5.65
C SER A 208 28.39 4.83 5.23
N GLN A 209 27.54 4.56 6.22
CA GLN A 209 26.12 4.31 6.01
C GLN A 209 25.42 5.46 5.24
N ASP A 210 25.73 6.72 5.58
CA ASP A 210 25.14 7.89 4.89
C ASP A 210 25.53 7.94 3.41
N THR A 211 26.77 7.58 3.10
CA THR A 211 27.25 7.52 1.72
C THR A 211 26.58 6.36 0.99
N ALA A 212 26.44 5.19 1.63
CA ALA A 212 25.75 4.03 1.07
C ALA A 212 24.29 4.34 0.74
N LEU A 213 23.57 5.00 1.65
CA LEU A 213 22.17 5.43 1.43
C LEU A 213 22.04 6.43 0.28
N ARG A 214 22.99 7.37 0.13
CA ARG A 214 23.03 8.31 -1.02
C ARG A 214 23.30 7.60 -2.34
N ILE A 215 24.24 6.68 -2.38
CA ILE A 215 24.55 5.89 -3.57
C ILE A 215 23.31 5.09 -3.97
N PHE A 216 22.70 4.42 -3.00
CA PHE A 216 21.48 3.65 -3.21
C PHE A 216 20.37 4.52 -3.82
N SER A 217 20.14 5.73 -3.30
CA SER A 217 19.08 6.62 -3.81
C SER A 217 19.28 7.04 -5.27
N THR A 218 20.50 6.94 -5.80
CA THR A 218 20.85 7.32 -7.18
C THR A 218 20.91 6.16 -8.16
N LEU A 219 21.11 4.91 -7.69
CA LEU A 219 21.32 3.73 -8.55
C LEU A 219 20.04 2.92 -8.83
N ASN A 220 18.90 3.34 -8.33
CA ASN A 220 17.71 2.53 -8.17
C ASN A 220 16.88 2.33 -9.46
N ASP A 221 17.45 1.62 -10.45
CA ASP A 221 16.79 1.35 -11.75
C ASP A 221 16.36 -0.12 -11.99
N ARG A 222 16.74 -1.07 -11.14
CA ARG A 222 16.39 -2.50 -11.32
C ARG A 222 16.13 -3.22 -9.99
N GLY A 223 14.87 -3.56 -9.72
CA GLY A 223 14.43 -4.29 -8.53
C GLY A 223 13.23 -3.63 -7.87
N LYS A 224 12.70 -4.23 -6.79
CA LYS A 224 11.67 -3.59 -5.97
C LYS A 224 12.35 -2.49 -5.14
N PRO A 225 12.17 -1.20 -5.47
CA PRO A 225 12.90 -0.12 -4.82
C PRO A 225 12.56 -0.07 -3.32
N LEU A 226 13.50 0.42 -2.49
CA LEU A 226 13.18 0.81 -1.13
C LEU A 226 12.08 1.87 -1.17
N SER A 227 11.08 1.69 -0.31
CA SER A 227 10.09 2.73 -0.07
C SER A 227 10.75 3.96 0.56
N ASP A 228 10.08 5.10 0.51
CA ASP A 228 10.56 6.28 1.20
C ASP A 228 10.60 6.03 2.72
N ALA A 229 9.64 5.26 3.24
CA ALA A 229 9.60 4.84 4.63
C ALA A 229 10.79 3.97 5.06
N ASP A 230 11.33 3.10 4.20
CA ASP A 230 12.54 2.32 4.50
C ASP A 230 13.75 3.24 4.75
N ILE A 231 13.88 4.31 3.94
CA ILE A 231 14.94 5.30 4.11
C ILE A 231 14.73 6.08 5.41
N PHE A 232 13.48 6.46 5.70
CA PHE A 232 13.16 7.19 6.92
C PHE A 232 13.42 6.34 8.17
N LYS A 233 13.10 5.04 8.11
CA LYS A 233 13.43 4.07 9.15
C LYS A 233 14.92 4.07 9.48
N ALA A 234 15.77 4.02 8.45
CA ALA A 234 17.22 4.05 8.64
C ALA A 234 17.71 5.37 9.30
N GLN A 235 17.09 6.51 8.97
CA GLN A 235 17.42 7.80 9.58
C GLN A 235 16.99 7.87 11.06
N PHE A 236 15.76 7.44 11.37
CA PHE A 236 15.31 7.32 12.76
C PHE A 236 16.18 6.38 13.56
N TYR A 237 16.45 5.18 13.04
CA TYR A 237 17.30 4.19 13.68
C TYR A 237 18.67 4.77 14.05
N LYS A 238 19.34 5.45 13.11
CA LYS A 238 20.61 6.11 13.36
C LYS A 238 20.52 7.17 14.48
N HIS A 239 19.41 7.93 14.51
CA HIS A 239 19.20 8.96 15.52
C HIS A 239 18.98 8.33 16.91
N PHE A 240 18.04 7.38 17.02
CA PHE A 240 17.71 6.71 18.28
C PHE A 240 18.87 5.85 18.82
N SER A 241 19.66 5.22 17.93
CA SER A 241 20.87 4.49 18.35
C SER A 241 21.89 5.40 19.03
N LYS A 242 22.09 6.64 18.53
CA LYS A 242 22.98 7.64 19.17
C LYS A 242 22.47 8.08 20.53
N LEU A 243 21.16 8.01 20.77
CA LEU A 243 20.54 8.33 22.05
C LEU A 243 20.49 7.13 23.03
N GLY A 244 21.01 5.95 22.62
CA GLY A 244 20.93 4.71 23.41
C GLY A 244 19.53 4.11 23.48
N LYS A 245 18.62 4.46 22.57
CA LYS A 245 17.20 4.06 22.54
C LYS A 245 16.88 3.15 21.34
N LYS A 246 17.84 2.36 20.90
CA LYS A 246 17.72 1.51 19.70
C LYS A 246 16.57 0.50 19.82
N GLU A 247 16.52 -0.25 20.92
CA GLU A 247 15.53 -1.31 21.15
C GLU A 247 14.11 -0.74 21.28
N GLU A 248 13.98 0.41 21.94
CA GLU A 248 12.71 1.14 22.06
C GLU A 248 12.17 1.54 20.68
N PHE A 249 13.03 2.13 19.85
CA PHE A 249 12.69 2.50 18.47
C PHE A 249 12.24 1.28 17.64
N ILE A 250 12.99 0.19 17.68
CA ILE A 250 12.68 -1.02 16.91
C ILE A 250 11.29 -1.57 17.28
N ALA A 251 10.99 -1.63 18.59
CA ALA A 251 9.71 -2.11 19.08
C ALA A 251 8.54 -1.19 18.66
N GLN A 252 8.72 0.13 18.75
CA GLN A 252 7.72 1.11 18.33
C GLN A 252 7.51 1.07 16.82
N TRP A 253 8.58 1.02 16.05
CA TRP A 253 8.48 0.97 14.58
C TRP A 253 7.77 -0.28 14.08
N LYS A 254 8.09 -1.45 14.64
CA LYS A 254 7.41 -2.71 14.28
C LYS A 254 5.91 -2.61 14.50
N LYS A 255 5.47 -2.12 15.66
CA LYS A 255 4.04 -1.91 15.93
C LYS A 255 3.40 -0.93 14.95
N LEU A 256 4.11 0.14 14.61
CA LEU A 256 3.63 1.14 13.66
C LEU A 256 3.50 0.57 12.24
N GLU A 257 4.46 -0.24 11.79
CA GLU A 257 4.37 -0.95 10.50
C GLU A 257 3.13 -1.88 10.46
N GLU A 258 2.98 -2.74 11.47
CA GLU A 258 1.84 -3.66 11.60
C GLU A 258 0.49 -2.91 11.63
N LEU A 259 0.44 -1.78 12.31
CA LEU A 259 -0.74 -0.91 12.36
C LEU A 259 -1.04 -0.31 10.99
N CYS A 260 -0.06 0.29 10.33
CA CYS A 260 -0.23 0.89 9.01
C CYS A 260 -0.67 -0.14 7.96
N GLU A 261 -0.13 -1.37 7.99
CA GLU A 261 -0.53 -2.46 7.09
C GLU A 261 -2.00 -2.85 7.24
N ARG A 262 -2.56 -2.75 8.46
CA ARG A 262 -3.99 -3.04 8.69
C ARG A 262 -4.91 -1.94 8.18
N ILE A 263 -4.50 -0.67 8.28
CA ILE A 263 -5.42 0.47 8.08
C ILE A 263 -5.24 1.20 6.75
N PHE A 264 -4.06 1.18 6.16
CA PHE A 264 -3.79 1.90 4.93
C PHE A 264 -3.60 0.97 3.74
N HIS A 265 -4.36 1.24 2.68
CA HIS A 265 -4.30 0.48 1.42
C HIS A 265 -4.09 1.44 0.24
N PRO A 266 -2.92 2.09 0.14
CA PRO A 266 -2.66 3.06 -0.91
C PRO A 266 -2.61 2.37 -2.29
N ILE A 267 -3.00 3.11 -3.34
CA ILE A 267 -2.90 2.63 -4.73
C ILE A 267 -1.42 2.53 -5.17
N SER A 268 -0.57 3.39 -4.63
CA SER A 268 0.87 3.41 -4.90
C SER A 268 1.66 3.71 -3.62
N GLY A 269 2.88 3.19 -3.54
CA GLY A 269 3.70 3.29 -2.33
C GLY A 269 3.33 2.24 -1.28
N THR A 270 3.86 2.39 -0.08
CA THR A 270 3.62 1.52 1.06
C THR A 270 2.62 2.13 2.03
N PRO A 271 1.98 1.34 2.92
CA PRO A 271 1.16 1.87 4.00
C PRO A 271 1.89 2.89 4.89
N MET A 272 3.17 2.68 5.13
CA MET A 272 4.00 3.64 5.87
C MET A 272 4.23 4.95 5.07
N ASP A 273 4.45 4.88 3.75
CA ASP A 273 4.57 6.09 2.91
C ASP A 273 3.29 6.93 2.97
N GLU A 274 2.11 6.29 3.05
CA GLU A 274 0.83 6.98 3.22
C GLU A 274 0.77 7.73 4.56
N LEU A 275 1.20 7.11 5.67
CA LEU A 275 1.27 7.77 6.97
C LEU A 275 2.20 8.98 6.93
N PHE A 276 3.40 8.81 6.38
CA PHE A 276 4.36 9.92 6.22
C PHE A 276 3.82 11.02 5.32
N THR A 277 3.05 10.67 4.29
CA THR A 277 2.38 11.66 3.43
C THR A 277 1.35 12.48 4.21
N ARG A 278 0.53 11.84 5.05
CA ARG A 278 -0.45 12.53 5.91
C ARG A 278 0.24 13.49 6.88
N TYR A 279 1.30 13.03 7.51
CA TYR A 279 2.10 13.87 8.41
C TYR A 279 2.83 15.00 7.67
N MET A 280 3.33 14.77 6.47
CA MET A 280 3.93 15.81 5.62
C MET A 280 2.96 16.98 5.39
N TYR A 281 1.68 16.72 5.15
CA TYR A 281 0.70 17.79 4.94
C TYR A 281 0.52 18.66 6.20
N PHE A 282 0.55 18.06 7.38
CA PHE A 282 0.53 18.81 8.63
C PHE A 282 1.77 19.71 8.78
N VAL A 283 2.95 19.18 8.55
CA VAL A 283 4.19 19.95 8.63
C VAL A 283 4.22 21.06 7.57
N ARG A 284 3.78 20.78 6.34
CA ARG A 284 3.64 21.78 5.27
C ARG A 284 2.71 22.93 5.69
N ALA A 285 1.59 22.62 6.31
CA ALA A 285 0.66 23.62 6.82
C ALA A 285 1.33 24.49 7.92
N LYS A 286 2.05 23.89 8.87
CA LYS A 286 2.84 24.61 9.90
C LYS A 286 3.91 25.52 9.29
N MET A 287 4.48 25.13 8.16
CA MET A 287 5.43 25.99 7.39
C MET A 287 4.74 27.06 6.56
N GLY A 288 3.41 27.17 6.56
CA GLY A 288 2.65 28.14 5.77
C GLY A 288 2.65 27.88 4.26
N ILE A 289 2.95 26.67 3.82
CA ILE A 289 3.08 26.31 2.39
C ILE A 289 1.71 26.10 1.77
N VAL A 290 1.26 27.04 0.96
CA VAL A 290 -0.02 27.01 0.22
C VAL A 290 0.13 26.62 -1.27
N SER A 291 1.36 26.42 -1.75
CA SER A 291 1.62 26.04 -3.14
C SER A 291 0.94 24.73 -3.49
N SER A 292 0.22 24.70 -4.63
CA SER A 292 -0.44 23.51 -5.15
C SER A 292 0.54 22.43 -5.64
N THR A 293 1.80 22.79 -5.89
CA THR A 293 2.87 21.85 -6.23
C THR A 293 3.29 21.10 -4.96
N THR A 294 3.11 19.79 -4.94
CA THR A 294 3.56 18.93 -3.86
C THR A 294 4.93 18.35 -4.20
N GLU A 295 5.87 18.49 -3.31
CA GLU A 295 7.17 17.85 -3.44
C GLU A 295 7.03 16.32 -3.31
N ALA A 296 7.94 15.56 -3.92
CA ALA A 296 8.04 14.12 -3.65
C ALA A 296 8.32 13.89 -2.16
N LEU A 297 7.72 12.85 -1.59
CA LEU A 297 7.79 12.54 -0.16
C LEU A 297 9.22 12.54 0.35
N ARG A 298 10.12 11.80 -0.32
CA ARG A 298 11.55 11.75 0.01
C ARG A 298 12.19 13.12 0.06
N LYS A 299 12.01 13.94 -0.98
CA LYS A 299 12.59 15.29 -1.06
C LYS A 299 12.12 16.22 0.07
N PHE A 300 10.89 16.05 0.51
CA PHE A 300 10.38 16.82 1.63
C PHE A 300 11.13 16.52 2.92
N TYR A 301 11.32 15.23 3.25
CA TYR A 301 12.01 14.82 4.48
C TYR A 301 13.52 14.94 4.41
N GLU A 302 14.14 14.94 3.22
CA GLU A 302 15.58 15.15 3.03
C GLU A 302 16.04 16.56 3.41
N LYS A 303 15.13 17.51 3.50
CA LYS A 303 15.45 18.91 3.85
C LYS A 303 16.24 18.98 5.15
N ASN A 304 17.25 19.86 5.16
CA ASN A 304 18.13 20.05 6.31
C ASN A 304 18.72 18.72 6.85
N SER A 305 19.11 17.82 5.93
CA SER A 305 19.68 16.51 6.26
C SER A 305 18.77 15.69 7.18
N TYR A 306 17.51 15.55 6.82
CA TYR A 306 16.49 14.80 7.56
C TYR A 306 16.23 15.36 8.97
N ALA A 307 16.23 16.67 9.15
CA ALA A 307 16.04 17.29 10.47
C ALA A 307 14.75 16.85 11.17
N LEU A 308 13.64 16.68 10.42
CA LEU A 308 12.37 16.18 10.97
C LEU A 308 12.49 14.78 11.57
N LEU A 309 13.26 13.87 10.94
CA LEU A 309 13.44 12.50 11.41
C LEU A 309 14.47 12.38 12.55
N LYS A 310 15.13 13.49 12.90
CA LYS A 310 16.04 13.60 14.05
C LYS A 310 15.38 14.25 15.26
N ASP A 311 14.10 14.59 15.16
CA ASP A 311 13.28 15.02 16.29
C ASP A 311 12.52 13.81 16.85
N THR A 312 12.76 13.49 18.12
CA THR A 312 12.11 12.35 18.81
C THR A 312 10.60 12.48 18.85
N ASN A 313 10.07 13.72 18.84
CA ASN A 313 8.62 13.96 18.83
C ASN A 313 7.96 13.51 17.53
N THR A 314 8.67 13.57 16.40
CA THR A 314 8.11 13.17 15.10
C THR A 314 7.62 11.71 15.09
N LEU A 315 8.37 10.79 15.69
CA LEU A 315 7.91 9.39 15.77
C LEU A 315 6.65 9.26 16.63
N THR A 316 6.60 9.95 17.76
CA THR A 316 5.43 9.97 18.65
C THR A 316 4.21 10.56 17.93
N GLU A 317 4.37 11.66 17.19
CA GLU A 317 3.30 12.27 16.41
C GLU A 317 2.80 11.36 15.26
N LEU A 318 3.70 10.61 14.62
CA LEU A 318 3.32 9.60 13.61
C LEU A 318 2.51 8.46 14.22
N ILE A 319 2.88 7.98 15.40
CA ILE A 319 2.15 6.92 16.12
C ILE A 319 0.74 7.42 16.47
N VAL A 320 0.62 8.59 17.08
CA VAL A 320 -0.68 9.18 17.44
C VAL A 320 -1.56 9.41 16.21
N LEU A 321 -0.98 9.82 15.08
CA LEU A 321 -1.71 9.97 13.84
C LEU A 321 -2.20 8.62 13.27
N ALA A 322 -1.39 7.57 13.38
CA ALA A 322 -1.78 6.23 12.94
C ALA A 322 -2.90 5.65 13.81
N GLU A 323 -2.80 5.80 15.14
CA GLU A 323 -3.84 5.37 16.10
C GLU A 323 -5.18 6.08 15.83
N PHE A 324 -5.16 7.39 15.57
CA PHE A 324 -6.37 8.12 15.14
C PHE A 324 -7.03 7.48 13.91
N TRP A 325 -6.25 7.10 12.90
CA TRP A 325 -6.79 6.47 11.71
C TRP A 325 -7.22 5.01 11.94
N GLU A 326 -6.65 4.32 12.92
CA GLU A 326 -7.16 3.02 13.38
C GLU A 326 -8.55 3.15 13.97
N ASP A 327 -8.75 4.13 14.88
CA ASP A 327 -10.05 4.42 15.47
C ASP A 327 -11.11 4.78 14.41
N VAL A 328 -10.73 5.56 13.39
CA VAL A 328 -11.61 5.87 12.24
C VAL A 328 -11.94 4.61 11.43
N SER A 329 -10.94 3.77 11.14
CA SER A 329 -11.11 2.54 10.35
C SER A 329 -12.00 1.52 11.07
N ASN A 330 -11.85 1.40 12.38
CA ASN A 330 -12.64 0.50 13.24
C ASN A 330 -14.01 1.06 13.58
N GLN A 331 -14.33 2.29 13.15
CA GLN A 331 -15.56 3.01 13.54
C GLN A 331 -15.76 3.04 15.07
N ASP A 332 -14.70 3.37 15.80
CA ASP A 332 -14.65 3.30 17.25
C ASP A 332 -15.66 4.26 17.91
N THR A 333 -16.65 3.69 18.58
CA THR A 333 -17.73 4.42 19.24
C THR A 333 -17.36 4.99 20.61
N GLU A 334 -16.24 4.58 21.19
CA GLU A 334 -15.70 5.16 22.42
C GLU A 334 -14.91 6.45 22.12
N ARG A 335 -14.32 6.53 20.93
CA ARG A 335 -13.52 7.69 20.47
C ARG A 335 -14.36 8.75 19.75
N PHE A 336 -15.38 8.34 19.00
CA PHE A 336 -16.18 9.22 18.18
C PHE A 336 -17.67 9.08 18.43
N SER A 337 -18.39 10.19 18.42
CA SER A 337 -19.84 10.16 18.43
C SER A 337 -20.39 9.52 17.14
N ASN A 338 -21.60 8.97 17.25
CA ASN A 338 -22.28 8.35 16.11
C ASN A 338 -22.43 9.32 14.91
N ARG A 339 -22.65 10.62 15.17
CA ARG A 339 -22.76 11.64 14.10
C ARG A 339 -21.44 11.85 13.37
N VAL A 340 -20.30 11.81 14.07
CA VAL A 340 -18.95 11.90 13.48
C VAL A 340 -18.67 10.66 12.64
N LEU A 341 -18.93 9.46 13.17
CA LEU A 341 -18.74 8.19 12.44
C LEU A 341 -19.58 8.12 11.17
N LYS A 342 -20.83 8.59 11.19
CA LYS A 342 -21.68 8.72 10.00
C LYS A 342 -21.06 9.65 8.94
N ARG A 343 -20.38 10.74 9.35
CA ARG A 343 -19.65 11.62 8.41
C ARG A 343 -18.42 10.94 7.84
N PHE A 344 -17.68 10.19 8.63
CA PHE A 344 -16.55 9.39 8.11
C PHE A 344 -17.03 8.34 7.10
N PHE A 345 -18.13 7.66 7.38
CA PHE A 345 -18.73 6.75 6.40
C PHE A 345 -19.02 7.45 5.06
N VAL A 346 -19.63 8.63 5.10
CA VAL A 346 -19.90 9.42 3.89
C VAL A 346 -18.60 9.83 3.20
N LEU A 347 -17.62 10.34 3.95
CA LEU A 347 -16.31 10.77 3.41
C LEU A 347 -15.50 9.62 2.79
N ASN A 348 -15.71 8.37 3.23
CA ASN A 348 -15.08 7.21 2.61
C ASN A 348 -15.46 7.04 1.12
N TYR A 349 -16.56 7.64 0.69
CA TYR A 349 -16.99 7.70 -0.72
C TYR A 349 -16.58 9.00 -1.42
N ALA A 350 -15.73 9.82 -0.82
CA ALA A 350 -15.28 11.06 -1.42
C ALA A 350 -14.68 10.85 -2.82
N PRO A 351 -14.89 11.81 -3.75
CA PRO A 351 -14.40 11.69 -5.13
C PRO A 351 -12.87 11.57 -5.27
N ASN A 352 -12.15 11.94 -4.22
CA ASN A 352 -10.70 11.81 -4.13
C ASN A 352 -10.24 11.70 -2.66
N GLY A 353 -8.98 11.28 -2.45
CA GLY A 353 -8.40 11.07 -1.13
C GLY A 353 -7.95 12.34 -0.38
N MET A 354 -8.12 13.55 -0.93
CA MET A 354 -7.61 14.78 -0.30
C MET A 354 -8.20 15.04 1.09
N TRP A 355 -9.41 14.58 1.34
CA TRP A 355 -10.06 14.71 2.64
C TRP A 355 -9.28 14.05 3.78
N THR A 356 -8.59 12.95 3.50
CA THR A 356 -7.80 12.22 4.53
C THR A 356 -6.63 13.07 5.03
N TYR A 357 -5.95 13.75 4.13
CA TYR A 357 -4.87 14.68 4.48
C TYR A 357 -5.41 15.89 5.23
N PHE A 358 -6.56 16.41 4.83
CA PHE A 358 -7.19 17.55 5.47
C PHE A 358 -7.64 17.23 6.89
N VAL A 359 -8.26 16.06 7.10
CA VAL A 359 -8.64 15.57 8.43
C VAL A 359 -7.41 15.30 9.29
N SER A 360 -6.33 14.77 8.71
CA SER A 360 -5.06 14.55 9.44
C SER A 360 -4.49 15.87 9.98
N VAL A 361 -4.50 16.94 9.18
CA VAL A 361 -4.06 18.27 9.62
C VAL A 361 -4.96 18.80 10.74
N TYR A 362 -6.28 18.65 10.59
CA TYR A 362 -7.24 19.08 11.63
C TYR A 362 -7.00 18.35 12.94
N PHE A 363 -6.88 17.02 12.90
CA PHE A 363 -6.59 16.21 14.08
C PHE A 363 -5.29 16.61 14.76
N MET A 364 -4.21 16.68 14.02
CA MET A 364 -2.89 17.00 14.59
C MET A 364 -2.83 18.37 15.26
N GLN A 365 -3.62 19.34 14.80
CA GLN A 365 -3.67 20.67 15.40
C GLN A 365 -4.62 20.77 16.59
N ASN A 366 -5.78 20.09 16.55
CA ASN A 366 -6.88 20.32 17.48
C ASN A 366 -7.06 19.24 18.54
N LYS A 367 -6.29 18.14 18.48
CA LYS A 367 -6.31 17.12 19.52
C LYS A 367 -5.79 17.67 20.84
N ASP A 368 -6.36 17.24 21.93
CA ASP A 368 -5.83 17.47 23.27
C ASP A 368 -4.65 16.52 23.62
N ASP A 369 -4.19 16.58 24.85
CA ASP A 369 -3.07 15.74 25.33
C ASP A 369 -3.43 14.24 25.37
N GLU A 370 -4.72 13.87 25.42
CA GLU A 370 -5.23 12.50 25.38
C GLU A 370 -5.54 12.05 23.94
N GLY A 371 -5.30 12.91 22.94
CA GLY A 371 -5.59 12.65 21.54
C GLY A 371 -7.08 12.75 21.18
N LEU A 372 -7.89 13.41 22.01
CA LEU A 372 -9.33 13.61 21.77
C LEU A 372 -9.59 14.92 21.02
N LEU A 373 -10.70 14.96 20.30
CA LEU A 373 -11.20 16.14 19.60
C LEU A 373 -12.50 16.64 20.23
N ASP A 374 -12.71 17.96 20.19
CA ASP A 374 -14.03 18.55 20.48
C ASP A 374 -15.03 18.07 19.43
N ASP A 375 -16.02 17.29 19.85
CA ASP A 375 -16.96 16.62 18.96
C ASP A 375 -17.79 17.59 18.10
N GLU A 376 -18.26 18.70 18.67
CA GLU A 376 -19.09 19.68 17.93
C GLU A 376 -18.27 20.41 16.87
N LYS A 377 -17.07 20.86 17.22
CA LYS A 377 -16.17 21.54 16.27
C LYS A 377 -15.73 20.59 15.18
N PHE A 378 -15.39 19.36 15.53
CA PHE A 378 -14.98 18.36 14.58
C PHE A 378 -16.10 17.94 13.64
N TYR A 379 -17.30 17.70 14.16
CA TYR A 379 -18.49 17.42 13.35
C TYR A 379 -18.78 18.54 12.37
N THR A 380 -18.74 19.81 12.83
CA THR A 380 -18.94 21.00 12.00
C THR A 380 -17.89 21.10 10.88
N PHE A 381 -16.62 20.81 11.21
CA PHE A 381 -15.55 20.73 10.22
C PHE A 381 -15.83 19.66 9.16
N LEU A 382 -16.18 18.43 9.57
CA LEU A 382 -16.48 17.32 8.64
C LEU A 382 -17.68 17.63 7.74
N GLN A 383 -18.72 18.28 8.27
CA GLN A 383 -19.85 18.76 7.49
C GLN A 383 -19.40 19.74 6.40
N LYS A 384 -18.63 20.74 6.77
CA LYS A 384 -18.17 21.79 5.86
C LYS A 384 -17.31 21.22 4.75
N ILE A 385 -16.32 20.37 5.08
CA ILE A 385 -15.44 19.78 4.05
C ILE A 385 -16.20 18.86 3.11
N THR A 386 -17.20 18.10 3.61
CA THR A 386 -18.06 17.27 2.77
C THR A 386 -18.77 18.11 1.72
N GLY A 387 -19.48 19.17 2.14
CA GLY A 387 -20.17 20.07 1.22
C GLY A 387 -19.25 20.71 0.19
N PHE A 388 -18.10 21.19 0.65
CA PHE A 388 -17.12 21.82 -0.24
C PHE A 388 -16.56 20.83 -1.28
N ILE A 389 -16.07 19.67 -0.83
CA ILE A 389 -15.42 18.69 -1.73
C ILE A 389 -16.41 18.15 -2.77
N TRP A 390 -17.66 17.85 -2.37
CA TRP A 390 -18.71 17.37 -3.27
C TRP A 390 -19.04 18.40 -4.35
N THR A 391 -19.26 19.65 -3.94
CA THR A 391 -19.57 20.71 -4.87
C THR A 391 -18.41 21.02 -5.80
N TYR A 392 -17.20 21.10 -5.25
CA TYR A 392 -15.99 21.41 -6.02
C TYR A 392 -15.64 20.34 -7.05
N ALA A 393 -15.91 19.07 -6.74
CA ALA A 393 -15.70 17.96 -7.68
C ALA A 393 -16.58 18.03 -8.94
N ILE A 394 -17.75 18.70 -8.83
CA ILE A 394 -18.69 18.88 -9.94
C ILE A 394 -18.39 20.20 -10.69
N THR A 395 -18.11 21.27 -9.95
CA THR A 395 -17.92 22.60 -10.53
C THR A 395 -16.51 22.83 -11.11
N ASN A 396 -15.51 22.15 -10.56
CA ASN A 396 -14.10 22.27 -10.93
C ASN A 396 -13.46 20.88 -11.10
N PRO A 397 -13.88 20.10 -12.10
CA PRO A 397 -13.36 18.77 -12.30
C PRO A 397 -11.87 18.79 -12.61
N GLY A 398 -11.10 18.02 -11.86
CA GLY A 398 -9.67 17.85 -12.06
C GLY A 398 -9.01 17.20 -10.86
N VAL A 399 -8.10 16.27 -11.10
CA VAL A 399 -7.45 15.47 -10.05
C VAL A 399 -6.75 16.35 -9.00
N ASN A 400 -6.18 17.48 -9.43
CA ASN A 400 -5.42 18.38 -8.58
C ASN A 400 -6.17 19.67 -8.21
N ALA A 401 -7.41 19.83 -8.67
CA ALA A 401 -8.16 21.09 -8.51
C ALA A 401 -8.38 21.48 -7.03
N LEU A 402 -8.59 20.49 -6.16
CA LEU A 402 -8.77 20.67 -4.72
C LEU A 402 -7.51 21.13 -3.96
N ARG A 403 -6.31 20.99 -4.52
CA ARG A 403 -5.08 21.31 -3.78
C ARG A 403 -5.03 22.76 -3.33
N THR A 404 -5.30 23.69 -4.25
CA THR A 404 -5.20 25.12 -3.95
C THR A 404 -6.15 25.57 -2.83
N PRO A 405 -7.48 25.30 -2.89
CA PRO A 405 -8.37 25.70 -1.81
C PRO A 405 -8.09 24.97 -0.49
N VAL A 406 -7.78 23.67 -0.53
CA VAL A 406 -7.58 22.86 0.68
C VAL A 406 -6.27 23.22 1.39
N TYR A 407 -5.16 23.45 0.67
CA TYR A 407 -3.90 23.82 1.32
C TYR A 407 -3.96 25.18 2.02
N ALA A 408 -4.71 26.14 1.48
CA ALA A 408 -4.93 27.41 2.15
C ALA A 408 -5.69 27.22 3.47
N GLU A 409 -6.70 26.36 3.48
CA GLU A 409 -7.46 26.07 4.70
C GLU A 409 -6.67 25.19 5.69
N MET A 410 -5.79 24.31 5.25
CA MET A 410 -4.86 23.61 6.14
C MET A 410 -3.95 24.59 6.89
N VAL A 411 -3.46 25.63 6.22
CA VAL A 411 -2.69 26.71 6.85
C VAL A 411 -3.57 27.52 7.82
N ASN A 412 -4.84 27.73 7.51
CA ASN A 412 -5.78 28.35 8.46
C ASN A 412 -5.93 27.54 9.73
N ILE A 413 -6.11 26.21 9.63
CA ILE A 413 -6.24 25.29 10.77
C ILE A 413 -5.06 25.43 11.73
N VAL A 414 -3.82 25.32 11.24
CA VAL A 414 -2.62 25.37 12.09
C VAL A 414 -2.31 26.76 12.67
N ASN A 415 -3.02 27.78 12.22
CA ASN A 415 -3.00 29.14 12.78
C ASN A 415 -4.28 29.46 13.59
N ASP A 416 -5.01 28.44 14.02
CA ASP A 416 -6.24 28.53 14.82
C ASP A 416 -7.33 29.42 14.18
N LYS A 417 -7.34 29.45 12.83
CA LYS A 417 -8.35 30.18 12.04
C LYS A 417 -9.44 29.21 11.58
N PRO A 418 -10.69 29.67 11.47
CA PRO A 418 -11.78 28.85 10.99
C PRO A 418 -11.57 28.44 9.52
N VAL A 419 -12.02 27.23 9.19
CA VAL A 419 -12.10 26.74 7.81
C VAL A 419 -13.35 27.38 7.17
N GLU A 420 -13.17 28.23 6.18
CA GLU A 420 -14.26 29.00 5.60
C GLU A 420 -14.38 28.89 4.08
N PHE A 421 -13.32 28.56 3.38
CA PHE A 421 -13.23 28.62 1.92
C PHE A 421 -13.68 29.97 1.35
N SER A 422 -13.33 31.07 2.02
CA SER A 422 -13.86 32.42 1.74
C SER A 422 -13.70 32.87 0.28
N LYS A 423 -12.63 32.42 -0.40
CA LYS A 423 -12.36 32.74 -1.82
C LYS A 423 -13.10 31.80 -2.79
N TYR A 424 -13.78 30.78 -2.30
CA TYR A 424 -14.37 29.71 -3.10
C TYR A 424 -15.85 29.48 -2.76
N LYS A 425 -16.56 30.54 -2.31
CA LYS A 425 -18.00 30.47 -2.06
C LYS A 425 -18.75 30.22 -3.36
N PHE A 426 -19.78 29.43 -3.25
CA PHE A 426 -20.62 29.05 -4.38
C PHE A 426 -21.84 29.95 -4.50
N ASP A 427 -22.39 30.05 -5.70
CA ASP A 427 -23.67 30.67 -5.97
C ASP A 427 -24.75 29.61 -6.12
N ALA A 428 -25.84 29.72 -5.39
CA ALA A 428 -26.86 28.67 -5.29
C ALA A 428 -27.52 28.35 -6.64
N ASP A 429 -27.87 29.37 -7.43
CA ASP A 429 -28.55 29.20 -8.73
C ASP A 429 -27.59 28.61 -9.76
N THR A 430 -26.34 29.07 -9.75
CA THR A 430 -25.27 28.52 -10.59
C THR A 430 -25.06 27.03 -10.29
N ILE A 431 -24.98 26.64 -9.00
CA ILE A 431 -24.83 25.24 -8.62
C ILE A 431 -26.02 24.41 -9.09
N ARG A 432 -27.25 24.87 -8.87
CA ARG A 432 -28.46 24.18 -9.32
C ARG A 432 -28.36 23.90 -10.84
N SER A 433 -28.08 24.94 -11.61
CA SER A 433 -27.94 24.80 -13.07
C SER A 433 -26.84 23.82 -13.47
N ILE A 434 -25.69 23.81 -12.77
CA ILE A 434 -24.61 22.86 -13.05
C ILE A 434 -25.05 21.43 -12.73
N PHE A 435 -25.70 21.21 -11.57
CA PHE A 435 -26.17 19.88 -11.17
C PHE A 435 -27.22 19.35 -12.13
N ASP A 436 -28.18 20.17 -12.59
CA ASP A 436 -29.23 19.78 -13.54
C ASP A 436 -28.65 19.31 -14.90
N ASN A 437 -27.49 19.85 -15.28
CA ASN A 437 -26.79 19.49 -16.50
C ASN A 437 -25.69 18.43 -16.30
N PHE A 438 -25.41 18.02 -15.06
CA PHE A 438 -24.35 17.07 -14.74
C PHE A 438 -24.81 15.63 -14.92
N SER A 439 -24.02 14.84 -15.65
CA SER A 439 -24.27 13.40 -15.80
C SER A 439 -23.75 12.60 -14.61
N PHE A 440 -24.64 12.15 -13.75
CA PHE A 440 -24.34 11.31 -12.60
C PHE A 440 -24.25 9.83 -12.95
N ASN A 441 -23.42 9.46 -13.95
CA ASN A 441 -23.23 8.07 -14.31
C ASN A 441 -22.41 7.31 -13.24
N ASN A 442 -22.51 5.96 -13.27
CA ASN A 442 -21.88 5.11 -12.24
C ASN A 442 -20.34 5.13 -12.27
N ALA A 443 -19.72 5.54 -13.38
CA ALA A 443 -18.26 5.63 -13.49
C ALA A 443 -17.67 6.86 -12.76
N ARG A 444 -18.53 7.81 -12.40
CA ARG A 444 -18.07 9.02 -11.68
C ARG A 444 -18.14 8.80 -10.16
N PRO A 445 -17.03 8.90 -9.43
CA PRO A 445 -17.00 8.71 -7.97
C PRO A 445 -17.99 9.61 -7.22
N ILE A 446 -18.22 10.84 -7.71
CA ILE A 446 -19.16 11.79 -7.10
C ILE A 446 -20.59 11.27 -7.08
N THR A 447 -20.98 10.40 -8.01
CA THR A 447 -22.32 9.79 -8.02
C THR A 447 -22.54 8.97 -6.73
N LYS A 448 -21.60 8.10 -6.41
CA LYS A 448 -21.66 7.28 -5.20
C LYS A 448 -21.53 8.13 -3.93
N ALA A 449 -20.69 9.17 -3.97
CA ALA A 449 -20.55 10.13 -2.89
C ALA A 449 -21.87 10.85 -2.57
N MET A 450 -22.60 11.31 -3.58
CA MET A 450 -23.89 11.99 -3.41
C MET A 450 -24.96 11.07 -2.82
N ILE A 451 -25.07 9.84 -3.29
CA ILE A 451 -26.07 8.90 -2.72
C ILE A 451 -25.70 8.43 -1.31
N ALA A 452 -24.42 8.28 -1.00
CA ALA A 452 -23.95 8.00 0.37
C ALA A 452 -24.28 9.17 1.31
N TRP A 453 -24.04 10.41 0.86
CA TRP A 453 -24.43 11.61 1.60
C TRP A 453 -25.95 11.66 1.79
N TRP A 454 -26.73 11.36 0.75
CA TRP A 454 -28.19 11.39 0.78
C TRP A 454 -28.77 10.37 1.76
N ALA A 455 -28.26 9.14 1.80
CA ALA A 455 -28.73 8.13 2.74
C ALA A 455 -28.70 8.62 4.20
N TYR A 456 -27.69 9.44 4.54
CA TYR A 456 -27.54 10.02 5.89
C TYR A 456 -28.25 11.37 6.10
N GLN A 457 -29.13 11.79 5.17
CA GLN A 457 -30.07 12.89 5.43
C GLN A 457 -31.34 12.41 6.16
N ASN A 458 -31.52 11.10 6.27
CA ASN A 458 -32.55 10.50 7.11
C ASN A 458 -32.00 10.36 8.55
N ASP A 459 -32.63 11.04 9.52
CA ASP A 459 -32.18 11.03 10.92
C ASP A 459 -32.21 9.62 11.54
N LYS A 460 -33.08 8.74 11.03
CA LYS A 460 -33.20 7.34 11.48
C LYS A 460 -32.13 6.41 10.91
N GLN A 461 -31.31 6.87 9.94
CA GLN A 461 -30.28 6.04 9.33
C GLN A 461 -29.26 5.62 10.40
N PRO A 462 -29.13 4.31 10.70
CA PRO A 462 -28.06 3.84 11.59
C PRO A 462 -26.69 3.97 10.95
N LEU A 463 -25.66 3.86 11.76
CA LEU A 463 -24.29 3.75 11.23
C LEU A 463 -24.16 2.46 10.42
N LEU A 464 -23.71 2.58 9.19
CA LEU A 464 -23.41 1.45 8.31
C LEU A 464 -21.95 1.06 8.48
N SER A 465 -21.65 -0.25 8.37
CA SER A 465 -20.29 -0.76 8.51
C SER A 465 -19.43 -0.44 7.29
N LEU A 466 -18.22 0.05 7.52
CA LEU A 466 -17.20 0.24 6.48
C LEU A 466 -16.72 -1.08 5.85
N GLU A 467 -16.87 -2.21 6.54
CA GLU A 467 -16.54 -3.54 5.99
C GLU A 467 -17.56 -4.01 4.95
N THR A 468 -18.75 -3.42 4.95
CA THR A 468 -19.79 -3.77 3.99
C THR A 468 -19.53 -3.10 2.65
N THR A 469 -19.47 -3.89 1.59
CA THR A 469 -19.37 -3.36 0.22
C THR A 469 -20.75 -2.87 -0.24
N PHE A 470 -20.86 -1.57 -0.51
CA PHE A 470 -22.04 -0.97 -1.12
C PHE A 470 -21.82 -0.69 -2.61
N GLU A 471 -22.90 -0.75 -3.38
CA GLU A 471 -22.94 -0.44 -4.81
C GLU A 471 -24.04 0.59 -5.11
N ILE A 472 -24.05 1.08 -6.35
CA ILE A 472 -25.12 1.98 -6.83
C ILE A 472 -26.27 1.12 -7.35
N GLU A 473 -27.39 1.20 -6.68
CA GLU A 473 -28.66 0.62 -7.12
C GLU A 473 -29.41 1.57 -8.05
N HIS A 474 -29.98 1.05 -9.13
CA HIS A 474 -30.99 1.75 -9.95
C HIS A 474 -32.37 1.30 -9.49
N ILE A 475 -33.09 2.16 -8.76
CA ILE A 475 -34.42 1.83 -8.21
C ILE A 475 -35.38 1.49 -9.35
N TYR A 476 -35.45 2.34 -10.38
CA TYR A 476 -36.04 2.01 -11.69
C TYR A 476 -34.98 1.31 -12.55
N ALA A 477 -35.21 0.04 -12.87
CA ALA A 477 -34.21 -0.81 -13.51
C ALA A 477 -33.86 -0.33 -14.93
N ARG A 478 -32.56 -0.30 -15.25
CA ARG A 478 -32.08 0.04 -16.61
C ARG A 478 -32.70 -0.86 -17.70
N ASN A 479 -32.73 -2.17 -17.46
CA ASN A 479 -33.27 -3.16 -18.39
C ASN A 479 -34.78 -2.94 -18.65
N ARG A 480 -35.54 -2.41 -17.66
CA ARG A 480 -36.94 -2.01 -17.86
C ARG A 480 -37.03 -0.90 -18.92
N ASN A 481 -36.19 0.13 -18.83
CA ASN A 481 -36.18 1.20 -19.80
C ASN A 481 -35.77 0.71 -21.20
N GLU A 482 -34.76 -0.15 -21.30
CA GLU A 482 -34.29 -0.72 -22.56
C GLU A 482 -35.36 -1.55 -23.28
N LYS A 483 -36.18 -2.30 -22.52
CA LYS A 483 -37.23 -3.17 -23.09
C LYS A 483 -38.57 -2.48 -23.33
N GLU A 484 -38.95 -1.57 -22.45
CA GLU A 484 -40.29 -0.99 -22.44
C GLU A 484 -40.32 0.42 -23.02
N ASN A 485 -39.16 1.12 -23.08
CA ASN A 485 -39.04 2.53 -23.45
C ASN A 485 -40.11 3.42 -22.75
N SER A 486 -40.33 3.15 -21.48
CA SER A 486 -41.44 3.70 -20.68
C SER A 486 -41.13 5.03 -19.99
N LEU A 487 -39.91 5.54 -20.12
CA LEU A 487 -39.54 6.88 -19.66
C LEU A 487 -39.74 7.88 -20.80
N THR A 488 -40.32 9.03 -20.49
CA THR A 488 -40.47 10.15 -21.42
C THR A 488 -39.09 10.72 -21.79
N ASP A 489 -38.21 10.82 -20.82
CA ASP A 489 -36.81 11.17 -21.00
C ASP A 489 -35.89 10.01 -20.53
N ALA A 490 -35.32 9.30 -21.47
CA ALA A 490 -34.43 8.16 -21.21
C ALA A 490 -33.22 8.52 -20.32
N ARG A 491 -32.83 9.81 -20.25
CA ARG A 491 -31.72 10.28 -19.37
C ARG A 491 -32.07 10.11 -17.89
N ASN A 492 -33.37 10.06 -17.55
CA ASN A 492 -33.82 9.87 -16.17
C ASN A 492 -33.38 8.53 -15.56
N VAL A 493 -33.06 7.52 -16.38
CA VAL A 493 -32.44 6.27 -15.89
C VAL A 493 -31.13 6.55 -15.13
N GLU A 494 -30.33 7.48 -15.63
CA GLU A 494 -29.04 7.85 -15.03
C GLU A 494 -29.16 9.04 -14.05
N SER A 495 -30.35 9.56 -13.82
CA SER A 495 -30.58 10.61 -12.83
C SER A 495 -30.17 10.16 -11.43
N LEU A 496 -29.62 11.08 -10.64
CA LEU A 496 -29.35 10.86 -9.21
C LEU A 496 -30.61 10.46 -8.44
N GLY A 497 -31.78 10.96 -8.87
CA GLY A 497 -33.08 10.58 -8.31
C GLY A 497 -33.44 9.10 -8.48
N ASN A 498 -32.83 8.41 -9.46
CA ASN A 498 -33.01 6.97 -9.67
C ASN A 498 -31.96 6.10 -8.94
N LYS A 499 -31.05 6.70 -8.20
CA LYS A 499 -29.91 5.98 -7.61
C LYS A 499 -29.94 5.98 -6.10
N ALA A 500 -29.60 4.84 -5.50
CA ALA A 500 -29.47 4.70 -4.06
C ALA A 500 -28.22 3.88 -3.70
N LEU A 501 -27.76 4.02 -2.46
CA LEU A 501 -26.75 3.16 -1.90
C LEU A 501 -27.39 1.82 -1.51
N LEU A 502 -26.80 0.69 -1.88
CA LEU A 502 -27.31 -0.63 -1.54
C LEU A 502 -26.16 -1.61 -1.33
N GLU A 503 -26.27 -2.48 -0.33
CA GLU A 503 -25.31 -3.55 -0.09
C GLU A 503 -25.17 -4.44 -1.35
N LYS A 504 -23.94 -4.68 -1.79
CA LYS A 504 -23.63 -5.46 -3.01
C LYS A 504 -24.38 -6.78 -3.07
N ARG A 505 -24.46 -7.49 -1.96
CA ARG A 505 -25.14 -8.78 -1.85
C ARG A 505 -26.65 -8.68 -2.12
N ILE A 506 -27.27 -7.58 -1.69
CA ILE A 506 -28.69 -7.31 -1.91
C ILE A 506 -28.89 -6.80 -3.34
N ASN A 507 -28.01 -5.93 -3.82
CA ASN A 507 -28.04 -5.39 -5.18
C ASN A 507 -28.02 -6.51 -6.24
N ILE A 508 -27.14 -7.51 -6.06
CA ILE A 508 -27.09 -8.70 -6.95
C ILE A 508 -28.43 -9.46 -6.94
N ARG A 509 -29.10 -9.58 -5.78
CA ARG A 509 -30.40 -10.28 -5.66
C ARG A 509 -31.56 -9.46 -6.25
N ALA A 510 -31.55 -8.16 -6.03
CA ALA A 510 -32.54 -7.24 -6.56
C ALA A 510 -32.45 -7.09 -8.08
N SER A 511 -31.23 -7.30 -8.65
CA SER A 511 -30.99 -7.35 -10.07
C SER A 511 -31.71 -6.23 -10.86
N ASP A 512 -32.25 -6.54 -12.03
CA ASP A 512 -33.01 -5.64 -12.91
C ASP A 512 -34.54 -5.82 -12.81
N TYR A 513 -35.01 -6.35 -11.67
CA TYR A 513 -36.45 -6.51 -11.44
C TYR A 513 -37.16 -5.16 -11.36
N ARG A 514 -38.50 -5.19 -11.52
CA ARG A 514 -39.37 -4.03 -11.25
C ARG A 514 -39.34 -3.70 -9.76
N PHE A 515 -39.61 -2.46 -9.42
CA PHE A 515 -39.60 -2.00 -8.02
C PHE A 515 -40.49 -2.85 -7.10
N ALA A 516 -41.68 -3.21 -7.57
CA ALA A 516 -42.60 -4.09 -6.81
C ALA A 516 -41.94 -5.43 -6.43
N ASP A 517 -41.07 -5.99 -7.30
CA ASP A 517 -40.36 -7.22 -7.03
C ASP A 517 -39.09 -6.99 -6.21
N LYS A 518 -38.43 -5.82 -6.35
CA LYS A 518 -37.26 -5.42 -5.56
C LYS A 518 -37.56 -5.22 -4.09
N LYS A 519 -38.77 -4.78 -3.75
CA LYS A 519 -39.20 -4.53 -2.38
C LYS A 519 -38.85 -5.67 -1.42
N LYS A 520 -39.17 -6.92 -1.80
CA LYS A 520 -38.86 -8.08 -0.96
C LYS A 520 -37.35 -8.26 -0.68
N TYR A 521 -36.50 -7.83 -1.60
CA TYR A 521 -35.05 -7.94 -1.41
C TYR A 521 -34.52 -6.82 -0.52
N TYR A 522 -35.14 -5.63 -0.59
CA TYR A 522 -34.81 -4.52 0.32
C TYR A 522 -35.30 -4.80 1.74
N GLU A 523 -36.50 -5.34 1.90
CA GLU A 523 -37.09 -5.67 3.20
C GLU A 523 -36.48 -6.93 3.83
N GLY A 524 -35.90 -7.81 3.02
CA GLY A 524 -35.51 -9.16 3.42
C GLY A 524 -36.66 -10.16 3.27
N PHE A 525 -36.32 -11.44 3.17
CA PHE A 525 -37.31 -12.52 2.97
C PHE A 525 -36.81 -13.87 3.42
N THR A 526 -37.74 -14.79 3.65
CA THR A 526 -37.43 -16.20 3.87
C THR A 526 -37.54 -16.95 2.55
N ASN A 527 -36.48 -17.66 2.13
CA ASN A 527 -36.50 -18.42 0.89
C ASN A 527 -37.28 -19.76 1.02
N SER A 528 -37.48 -20.45 -0.09
CA SER A 528 -38.19 -21.74 -0.13
C SER A 528 -37.54 -22.86 0.71
N LYS A 529 -36.29 -22.68 1.13
CA LYS A 529 -35.54 -23.60 2.00
C LYS A 529 -35.60 -23.19 3.49
N GLY A 530 -36.43 -22.20 3.86
CA GLY A 530 -36.54 -21.70 5.22
C GLY A 530 -35.39 -20.80 5.69
N GLN A 531 -34.48 -20.39 4.81
CA GLN A 531 -33.37 -19.51 5.18
C GLN A 531 -33.81 -18.05 5.12
N VAL A 532 -33.57 -17.31 6.19
CA VAL A 532 -33.78 -15.87 6.24
C VAL A 532 -32.68 -15.17 5.41
N LYS A 533 -33.10 -14.29 4.52
CA LYS A 533 -32.24 -13.38 3.75
C LYS A 533 -32.49 -11.97 4.28
N GLU A 534 -31.49 -11.42 4.93
CA GLU A 534 -31.54 -10.07 5.49
C GLU A 534 -31.81 -9.03 4.40
N GLY A 535 -32.55 -7.99 4.78
CA GLY A 535 -32.79 -6.80 3.99
C GLY A 535 -31.67 -5.79 4.09
N THR A 536 -31.91 -4.60 3.54
CA THR A 536 -30.95 -3.50 3.55
C THR A 536 -30.95 -2.76 4.89
N GLY A 537 -29.75 -2.27 5.28
CA GLY A 537 -29.61 -1.29 6.36
C GLY A 537 -29.84 0.16 5.91
N VAL A 538 -30.11 0.40 4.62
CA VAL A 538 -30.35 1.74 4.06
C VAL A 538 -31.80 2.13 4.22
N VAL A 539 -32.08 2.99 5.21
CA VAL A 539 -33.45 3.34 5.65
C VAL A 539 -34.26 3.99 4.54
N GLU A 540 -33.68 4.84 3.70
CA GLU A 540 -34.41 5.47 2.60
C GLU A 540 -35.07 4.46 1.65
N LEU A 541 -34.42 3.32 1.40
CA LEU A 541 -34.99 2.27 0.55
C LEU A 541 -36.16 1.55 1.26
N LEU A 542 -36.07 1.35 2.56
CA LEU A 542 -37.16 0.78 3.38
C LEU A 542 -38.34 1.74 3.43
N ASP A 543 -38.09 3.03 3.57
CA ASP A 543 -39.14 4.06 3.52
C ASP A 543 -39.85 4.05 2.16
N LEU A 544 -39.13 3.90 1.06
CA LEU A 544 -39.69 3.77 -0.30
C LEU A 544 -40.56 2.50 -0.42
N THR A 545 -40.13 1.36 0.13
CA THR A 545 -40.92 0.14 0.07
C THR A 545 -42.25 0.27 0.86
N ALA A 546 -42.22 1.01 1.97
CA ALA A 546 -43.39 1.22 2.81
C ALA A 546 -44.44 2.19 2.19
N THR A 547 -43.97 3.14 1.37
CA THR A 547 -44.80 4.24 0.86
C THR A 547 -45.23 4.09 -0.59
N SER A 548 -44.49 3.31 -1.39
CA SER A 548 -44.70 3.23 -2.84
C SER A 548 -44.99 1.80 -3.31
N THR A 549 -45.91 1.64 -4.24
CA THR A 549 -46.23 0.35 -4.89
C THR A 549 -45.40 0.12 -6.13
N ASP A 550 -45.05 1.18 -6.85
CA ASP A 550 -44.10 1.18 -8.01
C ASP A 550 -43.18 2.40 -7.90
N PHE A 551 -42.16 2.45 -8.73
CA PHE A 551 -41.24 3.57 -8.83
C PHE A 551 -41.22 4.05 -10.28
N THR A 552 -41.69 5.27 -10.51
CA THR A 552 -42.00 5.85 -11.82
C THR A 552 -41.05 6.98 -12.18
N GLU A 553 -41.16 7.53 -13.40
CA GLU A 553 -40.40 8.70 -13.82
C GLU A 553 -40.66 9.93 -12.95
N ASN A 554 -41.90 10.13 -12.51
CA ASN A 554 -42.23 11.23 -11.60
C ASN A 554 -41.52 11.07 -10.25
N ASP A 555 -41.47 9.86 -9.72
CA ASP A 555 -40.72 9.58 -8.49
C ASP A 555 -39.24 9.89 -8.62
N ILE A 556 -38.65 9.57 -9.78
CA ILE A 556 -37.25 9.91 -10.09
C ILE A 556 -37.04 11.43 -10.08
N ILE A 557 -37.90 12.17 -10.77
CA ILE A 557 -37.81 13.63 -10.88
C ILE A 557 -37.98 14.30 -9.52
N ASP A 558 -39.00 13.89 -8.75
CA ASP A 558 -39.32 14.47 -7.45
C ASP A 558 -38.22 14.17 -6.42
N ARG A 559 -37.71 12.93 -6.41
CA ARG A 559 -36.60 12.56 -5.55
C ARG A 559 -35.31 13.33 -5.91
N TYR A 560 -35.01 13.52 -7.20
CA TYR A 560 -33.89 14.34 -7.64
C TYR A 560 -33.99 15.77 -7.12
N LYS A 561 -35.13 16.43 -7.35
CA LYS A 561 -35.36 17.79 -6.85
C LYS A 561 -35.16 17.89 -5.33
N LYS A 562 -35.74 16.95 -4.58
CA LYS A 562 -35.61 16.89 -3.12
C LYS A 562 -34.15 16.73 -2.69
N MET A 563 -33.38 15.89 -3.38
CA MET A 563 -31.94 15.70 -3.10
C MET A 563 -31.14 16.99 -3.33
N ILE A 564 -31.38 17.68 -4.45
CA ILE A 564 -30.65 18.91 -4.79
C ILE A 564 -31.04 20.06 -3.86
N ASP A 565 -32.32 20.24 -3.54
CA ASP A 565 -32.79 21.24 -2.59
C ASP A 565 -32.20 21.02 -1.19
N CYS A 566 -32.18 19.78 -0.73
CA CYS A 566 -31.54 19.40 0.52
C CYS A 566 -30.04 19.70 0.51
N PHE A 567 -29.36 19.42 -0.60
CA PHE A 567 -27.92 19.67 -0.72
C PHE A 567 -27.58 21.17 -0.76
N ILE A 568 -28.36 21.97 -1.46
CA ILE A 568 -28.19 23.44 -1.45
C ILE A 568 -28.41 24.01 -0.04
N ASN A 569 -29.46 23.57 0.65
CA ASN A 569 -29.69 23.94 2.05
C ASN A 569 -28.54 23.50 2.97
N TYR A 570 -27.95 22.32 2.71
CA TYR A 570 -26.76 21.86 3.42
C TYR A 570 -25.56 22.78 3.19
N LEU A 571 -25.32 23.22 1.96
CA LEU A 571 -24.27 24.18 1.65
C LEU A 571 -24.49 25.53 2.36
N GLN A 572 -25.73 26.00 2.38
CA GLN A 572 -26.11 27.24 3.09
C GLN A 572 -25.80 27.15 4.59
N LYS A 573 -26.28 26.07 5.24
CA LYS A 573 -26.07 25.85 6.68
C LYS A 573 -24.59 25.77 7.05
N ASN A 574 -23.74 25.27 6.14
CA ASN A 574 -22.31 25.19 6.34
C ASN A 574 -21.54 26.45 5.89
N GLY A 575 -22.26 27.51 5.54
CA GLY A 575 -21.66 28.79 5.13
C GLY A 575 -20.83 28.69 3.86
N LEU A 576 -21.16 27.80 2.92
CA LEU A 576 -20.43 27.60 1.66
C LEU A 576 -21.02 28.39 0.50
N LEU A 577 -22.22 28.96 0.65
CA LEU A 577 -22.83 29.85 -0.34
C LEU A 577 -22.43 31.32 -0.10
N LYS A 578 -22.52 32.12 -1.21
CA LYS A 578 -22.33 33.57 -1.19
C LYS A 578 -23.45 34.27 -0.46
#